data_556347c0229ad5a73fb3554b18ec05f3
#
_entry.id   556347c0229ad5a73fb3554b18ec05f3
#
_cell.length_a   1.000
_cell.length_b   1.000
_cell.length_c   1.000
_cell.angle_alpha   90.00
_cell.angle_beta   90.00
_cell.angle_gamma   90.00
#
_symmetry.space_group_name_H-M   'P 1'
#
loop_
_entity.id
_entity.type
_entity.pdbx_description
1 polymer ?
#
loop_
_entity_poly.entity_id
_entity_poly.type
_entity_poly.pdbx_seq_one_letter_code
_entity_poly.pdbx_strand_id
1 'polypeptide(L)'
;MINYKKDFRKERAIKMNKAKKWIYLNNEIMVKENGEFQLNKDKEAVYSYFVDYVNKNTVFFHNLKEKMDYLIENDYYINFYDMYKFEEIKQVFELVYNKKFRFASFMSASKFYQSYALRDDSGEKFLERYEDRIAIVSLYLAQGDLSKAMEYAEMLINQEYQPATPTFLNSGKKRSGELV
;
A
#
# COMPACT_ATOMS: atom_id res chain seq x y z
N MET A 1 4.79 43.98 -13.31
CA MET A 1 3.48 43.34 -13.13
C MET A 1 3.53 41.78 -13.05
N ILE A 2 4.70 41.15 -13.02
CA ILE A 2 4.86 39.69 -13.06
C ILE A 2 5.05 39.06 -11.67
N ASN A 3 5.45 39.80 -10.65
CA ASN A 3 5.73 39.24 -9.31
C ASN A 3 4.48 38.96 -8.45
N TYR A 4 3.38 39.64 -8.64
CA TYR A 4 2.17 39.48 -7.82
C TYR A 4 1.45 38.15 -8.06
N LYS A 5 1.52 37.58 -9.26
CA LYS A 5 0.88 36.28 -9.56
C LYS A 5 1.63 35.06 -8.97
N LYS A 6 2.96 35.20 -8.76
CA LYS A 6 3.78 34.12 -8.17
C LYS A 6 3.55 33.98 -6.67
N ASP A 7 3.34 35.08 -5.96
CA ASP A 7 3.06 35.07 -4.52
C ASP A 7 1.66 34.55 -4.19
N PHE A 8 0.66 34.93 -4.97
CA PHE A 8 -0.71 34.44 -4.77
C PHE A 8 -0.85 32.92 -5.02
N ARG A 9 -0.05 32.34 -5.91
CA ARG A 9 -0.01 30.88 -6.10
C ARG A 9 0.69 30.16 -4.95
N LYS A 10 1.78 30.72 -4.43
CA LYS A 10 2.45 30.21 -3.24
C LYS A 10 1.59 30.31 -1.99
N GLU A 11 0.92 31.42 -1.75
CA GLU A 11 0.03 31.58 -0.61
C GLU A 11 -1.24 30.70 -0.70
N ARG A 12 -1.82 30.52 -1.90
CA ARG A 12 -2.88 29.54 -2.13
C ARG A 12 -2.41 28.11 -1.90
N ALA A 13 -1.19 27.76 -2.32
CA ALA A 13 -0.61 26.44 -2.07
C ALA A 13 -0.33 26.21 -0.57
N ILE A 14 0.03 27.25 0.17
CA ILE A 14 0.25 27.22 1.63
C ILE A 14 -1.08 27.14 2.39
N LYS A 15 -2.15 27.77 1.91
CA LYS A 15 -3.51 27.70 2.46
C LYS A 15 -4.29 26.46 2.03
N MET A 16 -3.95 25.84 0.90
CA MET A 16 -4.52 24.55 0.52
C MET A 16 -3.91 23.45 1.39
N ASN A 17 -4.50 23.32 2.57
CA ASN A 17 -4.46 22.17 3.47
C ASN A 17 -3.18 21.33 3.33
N LYS A 18 -2.22 21.46 4.26
CA LYS A 18 -1.03 20.60 4.40
C LYS A 18 -1.33 19.09 4.19
N ALA A 19 -2.60 18.71 4.34
CA ALA A 19 -3.11 17.35 4.25
C ALA A 19 -3.16 16.76 2.83
N LYS A 20 -2.89 17.53 1.76
CA LYS A 20 -3.00 17.03 0.37
C LYS A 20 -1.86 17.51 -0.55
N LYS A 21 -0.68 17.75 0.02
CA LYS A 21 0.51 18.16 -0.73
C LYS A 21 0.82 17.25 -1.91
N TRP A 22 0.60 15.94 -1.75
CA TRP A 22 0.82 14.95 -2.81
C TRP A 22 -0.08 15.14 -4.03
N ILE A 23 -1.31 15.65 -3.87
CA ILE A 23 -2.20 15.94 -5.01
C ILE A 23 -1.64 17.09 -5.82
N TYR A 24 -1.15 18.13 -5.15
CA TYR A 24 -0.52 19.27 -5.83
C TYR A 24 0.71 18.81 -6.62
N LEU A 25 1.60 18.03 -5.99
CA LEU A 25 2.80 17.50 -6.64
C LEU A 25 2.44 16.60 -7.83
N ASN A 26 1.41 15.76 -7.70
CA ASN A 26 0.98 14.90 -8.80
C ASN A 26 0.38 15.70 -9.99
N ASN A 27 -0.23 16.85 -9.71
CA ASN A 27 -0.85 17.68 -10.73
C ASN A 27 0.12 18.72 -11.34
N GLU A 28 1.38 18.76 -10.92
CA GLU A 28 2.39 19.61 -11.55
C GLU A 28 2.62 19.20 -13.01
N ILE A 29 2.87 20.19 -13.86
CA ILE A 29 3.14 19.97 -15.28
C ILE A 29 4.45 19.18 -15.43
N MET A 30 4.45 18.14 -16.28
CA MET A 30 5.63 17.29 -16.49
C MET A 30 6.80 18.01 -17.15
N VAL A 31 6.53 19.09 -17.87
CA VAL A 31 7.55 19.86 -18.59
C VAL A 31 7.77 21.18 -17.87
N LYS A 32 9.01 21.46 -17.47
CA LYS A 32 9.39 22.75 -16.90
C LYS A 32 9.39 23.84 -17.98
N GLU A 33 9.38 25.11 -17.56
CA GLU A 33 9.42 26.27 -18.48
C GLU A 33 10.64 26.25 -19.44
N ASN A 34 11.72 25.58 -19.06
CA ASN A 34 12.93 25.40 -19.89
C ASN A 34 12.89 24.18 -20.81
N GLY A 35 11.76 23.49 -20.90
CA GLY A 35 11.59 22.28 -21.74
C GLY A 35 12.11 20.97 -21.12
N GLU A 36 12.66 20.99 -19.91
CA GLU A 36 13.10 19.79 -19.22
C GLU A 36 11.92 19.02 -18.58
N PHE A 37 11.98 17.67 -18.62
CA PHE A 37 11.00 16.83 -17.96
C PHE A 37 11.22 16.77 -16.43
N GLN A 38 10.13 16.86 -15.67
CA GLN A 38 10.14 16.61 -14.23
C GLN A 38 9.98 15.12 -13.94
N LEU A 39 11.08 14.38 -14.01
CA LEU A 39 11.07 12.92 -13.79
C LEU A 39 10.78 12.51 -12.33
N ASN A 40 10.93 13.41 -11.39
CA ASN A 40 10.81 13.12 -9.95
C ASN A 40 9.45 13.47 -9.31
N LYS A 41 8.52 14.09 -10.05
CA LYS A 41 7.25 14.55 -9.47
C LYS A 41 6.42 13.43 -8.83
N ASP A 42 6.33 12.28 -9.46
CA ASP A 42 5.62 11.12 -8.93
C ASP A 42 6.31 10.58 -7.67
N LYS A 43 7.64 10.53 -7.65
CA LYS A 43 8.43 10.11 -6.49
C LYS A 43 8.20 11.02 -5.29
N GLU A 44 8.17 12.33 -5.51
CA GLU A 44 7.89 13.30 -4.45
C GLU A 44 6.44 13.23 -3.97
N ALA A 45 5.49 13.06 -4.89
CA ALA A 45 4.08 12.88 -4.55
C ALA A 45 3.84 11.60 -3.74
N VAL A 46 4.44 10.46 -4.13
CA VAL A 46 4.40 9.20 -3.39
C VAL A 46 5.01 9.38 -2.00
N TYR A 47 6.19 9.99 -1.90
CA TYR A 47 6.84 10.24 -0.61
C TYR A 47 5.95 11.06 0.33
N SER A 48 5.42 12.19 -0.16
CA SER A 48 4.51 13.05 0.62
C SER A 48 3.24 12.30 1.04
N TYR A 49 2.65 11.50 0.14
CA TYR A 49 1.49 10.69 0.43
C TYR A 49 1.73 9.71 1.58
N PHE A 50 2.87 9.02 1.56
CA PHE A 50 3.23 8.10 2.65
C PHE A 50 3.49 8.82 3.97
N VAL A 51 4.31 9.86 3.97
CA VAL A 51 4.69 10.57 5.20
C VAL A 51 3.51 11.32 5.81
N ASP A 52 2.72 11.99 4.98
CA ASP A 52 1.69 12.90 5.46
C ASP A 52 0.34 12.23 5.69
N TYR A 53 0.11 11.07 5.06
CA TYR A 53 -1.18 10.39 5.14
C TYR A 53 -1.08 8.91 5.50
N VAL A 54 -0.44 8.05 4.67
CA VAL A 54 -0.49 6.59 4.87
C VAL A 54 0.09 6.20 6.22
N ASN A 55 1.32 6.64 6.54
CA ASN A 55 1.98 6.25 7.79
C ASN A 55 1.25 6.75 9.05
N LYS A 56 0.62 7.91 8.98
CA LYS A 56 -0.17 8.47 10.09
C LYS A 56 -1.48 7.73 10.34
N ASN A 57 -1.99 7.10 9.30
CA ASN A 57 -3.24 6.35 9.33
C ASN A 57 -3.04 4.83 9.27
N THR A 58 -1.82 4.32 9.41
CA THR A 58 -1.54 2.89 9.53
C THR A 58 -1.44 2.51 10.99
N VAL A 59 -2.15 1.45 11.38
CA VAL A 59 -2.04 0.88 12.73
C VAL A 59 -0.64 0.30 12.89
N PHE A 60 -0.01 0.63 14.00
CA PHE A 60 1.32 0.12 14.35
C PHE A 60 1.17 -1.17 15.17
N PHE A 61 1.93 -2.19 14.79
CA PHE A 61 2.09 -3.42 15.54
C PHE A 61 3.58 -3.59 15.89
N HIS A 62 3.88 -4.05 17.09
CA HIS A 62 5.28 -4.20 17.54
C HIS A 62 6.03 -5.30 16.78
N ASN A 63 5.31 -6.34 16.36
CA ASN A 63 5.87 -7.46 15.61
C ASN A 63 4.80 -8.14 14.75
N LEU A 64 5.25 -9.04 13.86
CA LEU A 64 4.37 -9.77 12.96
C LEU A 64 3.40 -10.70 13.70
N LYS A 65 3.84 -11.32 14.82
CA LYS A 65 2.98 -12.23 15.60
C LYS A 65 1.77 -11.48 16.16
N GLU A 66 1.99 -10.35 16.82
CA GLU A 66 0.93 -9.48 17.34
C GLU A 66 -0.03 -9.05 16.22
N LYS A 67 0.51 -8.67 15.06
CA LYS A 67 -0.31 -8.29 13.90
C LYS A 67 -1.19 -9.43 13.43
N MET A 68 -0.63 -10.63 13.22
CA MET A 68 -1.38 -11.78 12.74
C MET A 68 -2.44 -12.20 13.73
N ASP A 69 -2.11 -12.27 15.02
CA ASP A 69 -3.05 -12.62 16.08
C ASP A 69 -4.22 -11.62 16.11
N TYR A 70 -3.91 -10.32 16.12
CA TYR A 70 -4.93 -9.27 16.11
C TYR A 70 -5.88 -9.38 14.90
N LEU A 71 -5.32 -9.58 13.69
CA LEU A 71 -6.12 -9.64 12.47
C LEU A 71 -6.98 -10.91 12.36
N ILE A 72 -6.52 -12.02 12.93
CA ILE A 72 -7.28 -13.28 13.00
C ILE A 72 -8.36 -13.20 14.09
N GLU A 73 -8.03 -12.76 15.29
CA GLU A 73 -8.94 -12.66 16.44
C GLU A 73 -10.10 -11.68 16.19
N ASN A 74 -9.85 -10.61 15.43
CA ASN A 74 -10.86 -9.62 15.06
C ASN A 74 -11.56 -9.90 13.73
N ASP A 75 -11.45 -11.11 13.20
CA ASP A 75 -12.14 -11.55 11.99
C ASP A 75 -11.77 -10.78 10.70
N TYR A 76 -10.61 -10.13 10.66
CA TYR A 76 -10.10 -9.52 9.43
C TYR A 76 -9.49 -10.54 8.49
N TYR A 77 -8.72 -11.51 9.04
CA TYR A 77 -8.11 -12.60 8.30
C TYR A 77 -8.74 -13.94 8.66
N ILE A 78 -8.68 -14.89 7.71
CA ILE A 78 -8.88 -16.30 8.03
C ILE A 78 -7.78 -16.78 8.99
N ASN A 79 -8.02 -17.90 9.67
CA ASN A 79 -6.99 -18.46 10.55
C ASN A 79 -5.89 -19.16 9.73
N PHE A 80 -4.83 -18.43 9.40
CA PHE A 80 -3.68 -18.98 8.69
C PHE A 80 -2.91 -20.03 9.49
N TYR A 81 -3.06 -20.06 10.81
CA TYR A 81 -2.40 -21.06 11.66
C TYR A 81 -2.97 -22.49 11.47
N ASP A 82 -4.13 -22.61 10.84
CA ASP A 82 -4.69 -23.92 10.45
C ASP A 82 -3.91 -24.54 9.27
N MET A 83 -3.19 -23.73 8.51
CA MET A 83 -2.46 -24.15 7.31
C MET A 83 -0.94 -24.05 7.44
N TYR A 84 -0.46 -23.11 8.26
CA TYR A 84 0.97 -22.77 8.37
C TYR A 84 1.39 -22.61 9.82
N LYS A 85 2.63 -23.00 10.11
CA LYS A 85 3.29 -22.57 11.35
C LYS A 85 3.64 -21.10 11.27
N PHE A 86 3.70 -20.42 12.40
CA PHE A 86 4.08 -18.99 12.44
C PHE A 86 5.41 -18.70 11.75
N GLU A 87 6.40 -19.57 11.93
CA GLU A 87 7.73 -19.41 11.30
C GLU A 87 7.66 -19.48 9.77
N GLU A 88 6.73 -20.23 9.20
CA GLU A 88 6.52 -20.29 7.76
C GLU A 88 5.86 -19.02 7.23
N ILE A 89 4.84 -18.51 7.94
CA ILE A 89 4.23 -17.20 7.64
C ILE A 89 5.32 -16.11 7.68
N LYS A 90 6.15 -16.10 8.71
CA LYS A 90 7.22 -15.14 8.89
C LYS A 90 8.21 -15.15 7.72
N GLN A 91 8.60 -16.33 7.21
CA GLN A 91 9.49 -16.44 6.05
C GLN A 91 8.91 -15.74 4.81
N VAL A 92 7.62 -15.92 4.53
CA VAL A 92 6.97 -15.25 3.39
C VAL A 92 6.96 -13.74 3.57
N PHE A 93 6.62 -13.24 4.77
CA PHE A 93 6.67 -11.82 5.07
C PHE A 93 8.07 -11.24 4.95
N GLU A 94 9.08 -11.92 5.47
CA GLU A 94 10.48 -11.49 5.37
C GLU A 94 10.95 -11.41 3.91
N LEU A 95 10.62 -12.39 3.07
CA LEU A 95 10.92 -12.35 1.65
C LEU A 95 10.35 -11.09 0.99
N VAL A 96 9.06 -10.82 1.20
CA VAL A 96 8.37 -9.69 0.58
C VAL A 96 8.94 -8.35 1.07
N TYR A 97 9.12 -8.18 2.38
CA TYR A 97 9.65 -6.95 2.96
C TYR A 97 11.11 -6.68 2.58
N ASN A 98 11.91 -7.72 2.40
CA ASN A 98 13.32 -7.60 1.97
C ASN A 98 13.46 -7.05 0.53
N LYS A 99 12.43 -7.17 -0.31
CA LYS A 99 12.41 -6.55 -1.66
C LYS A 99 12.31 -5.03 -1.63
N LYS A 100 11.93 -4.43 -0.48
CA LYS A 100 11.86 -2.97 -0.28
C LYS A 100 11.06 -2.27 -1.38
N PHE A 101 9.89 -2.81 -1.69
CA PHE A 101 9.03 -2.32 -2.77
C PHE A 101 8.77 -0.82 -2.68
N ARG A 102 8.68 -0.17 -3.83
CA ARG A 102 8.34 1.26 -3.96
C ARG A 102 7.39 1.47 -5.13
N PHE A 103 6.29 2.14 -4.87
CA PHE A 103 5.37 2.54 -5.92
C PHE A 103 6.06 3.50 -6.90
N ALA A 104 5.97 3.20 -8.19
CA ALA A 104 6.53 4.02 -9.26
C ALA A 104 5.74 5.31 -9.49
N SER A 105 4.43 5.31 -9.20
CA SER A 105 3.55 6.46 -9.40
C SER A 105 2.64 6.71 -8.21
N PHE A 106 2.22 7.97 -8.05
CA PHE A 106 1.21 8.35 -7.05
C PHE A 106 -0.13 7.64 -7.32
N MET A 107 -0.51 7.48 -8.59
CA MET A 107 -1.75 6.81 -8.96
C MET A 107 -1.78 5.37 -8.44
N SER A 108 -0.70 4.61 -8.63
CA SER A 108 -0.60 3.22 -8.15
C SER A 108 -0.70 3.16 -6.62
N ALA A 109 0.05 4.01 -5.92
CA ALA A 109 0.02 4.07 -4.45
C ALA A 109 -1.38 4.43 -3.92
N SER A 110 -1.98 5.50 -4.46
CA SER A 110 -3.29 5.97 -4.01
C SER A 110 -4.38 4.95 -4.30
N LYS A 111 -4.34 4.31 -5.48
CA LYS A 111 -5.31 3.26 -5.85
C LYS A 111 -5.23 2.07 -4.90
N PHE A 112 -4.01 1.62 -4.55
CA PHE A 112 -3.85 0.53 -3.59
C PHE A 112 -4.48 0.87 -2.23
N TYR A 113 -4.10 2.00 -1.64
CA TYR A 113 -4.59 2.39 -0.32
C TYR A 113 -6.07 2.79 -0.29
N GLN A 114 -6.63 3.25 -1.39
CA GLN A 114 -8.07 3.59 -1.47
C GLN A 114 -8.96 2.36 -1.68
N SER A 115 -8.50 1.36 -2.42
CA SER A 115 -9.36 0.28 -2.91
C SER A 115 -8.98 -1.13 -2.47
N TYR A 116 -7.73 -1.38 -2.08
CA TYR A 116 -7.23 -2.74 -1.81
C TYR A 116 -6.75 -2.98 -0.38
N ALA A 117 -6.08 -1.99 0.22
CA ALA A 117 -5.56 -2.13 1.58
C ALA A 117 -6.70 -2.38 2.58
N LEU A 118 -6.49 -3.37 3.45
CA LEU A 118 -7.42 -3.65 4.54
C LEU A 118 -7.47 -2.45 5.49
N ARG A 119 -8.66 -2.11 5.92
CA ARG A 119 -8.91 -1.05 6.89
C ARG A 119 -9.62 -1.60 8.11
N ASP A 120 -9.55 -0.85 9.20
CA ASP A 120 -10.36 -1.09 10.38
C ASP A 120 -11.86 -0.87 10.11
N ASP A 121 -12.71 -1.23 11.06
CA ASP A 121 -14.17 -1.11 10.94
C ASP A 121 -14.65 0.35 10.80
N SER A 122 -13.85 1.33 11.24
CA SER A 122 -14.13 2.75 11.03
C SER A 122 -13.85 3.21 9.59
N GLY A 123 -13.06 2.43 8.84
CA GLY A 123 -12.54 2.79 7.52
C GLY A 123 -11.45 3.87 7.54
N GLU A 124 -11.00 4.31 8.72
CA GLU A 124 -10.04 5.41 8.86
C GLU A 124 -8.59 4.93 8.90
N LYS A 125 -8.32 3.74 9.47
CA LYS A 125 -6.97 3.23 9.66
C LYS A 125 -6.68 2.06 8.73
N PHE A 126 -5.47 2.08 8.18
CA PHE A 126 -4.95 0.96 7.40
C PHE A 126 -4.38 -0.11 8.33
N LEU A 127 -4.79 -1.34 8.11
CA LEU A 127 -4.29 -2.53 8.78
C LEU A 127 -3.23 -3.26 7.95
N GLU A 128 -3.21 -3.01 6.65
CA GLU A 128 -2.27 -3.60 5.69
C GLU A 128 -1.41 -2.54 5.00
N ARG A 129 -0.15 -2.91 4.74
CA ARG A 129 0.70 -2.33 3.70
C ARG A 129 0.62 -3.16 2.43
N TYR A 130 1.21 -2.69 1.35
CA TYR A 130 1.27 -3.42 0.08
C TYR A 130 1.96 -4.77 0.24
N GLU A 131 3.07 -4.78 0.97
CA GLU A 131 3.84 -5.99 1.29
C GLU A 131 3.01 -7.01 2.07
N ASP A 132 2.21 -6.56 3.03
CA ASP A 132 1.31 -7.45 3.77
C ASP A 132 0.30 -8.12 2.84
N ARG A 133 -0.30 -7.33 1.94
CA ARG A 133 -1.29 -7.85 0.98
C ARG A 133 -0.69 -8.91 0.07
N ILE A 134 0.53 -8.68 -0.43
CA ILE A 134 1.27 -9.67 -1.23
C ILE A 134 1.50 -10.96 -0.44
N ALA A 135 2.01 -10.87 0.78
CA ALA A 135 2.29 -12.05 1.61
C ALA A 135 1.00 -12.86 1.89
N ILE A 136 -0.08 -12.18 2.26
CA ILE A 136 -1.36 -12.83 2.57
C ILE A 136 -2.00 -13.48 1.34
N VAL A 137 -1.98 -12.82 0.18
CA VAL A 137 -2.47 -13.41 -1.07
C VAL A 137 -1.69 -14.67 -1.42
N SER A 138 -0.36 -14.62 -1.31
CA SER A 138 0.52 -15.76 -1.61
C SER A 138 0.27 -16.96 -0.69
N LEU A 139 0.18 -16.72 0.61
CA LEU A 139 -0.16 -17.76 1.60
C LEU A 139 -1.53 -18.36 1.33
N TYR A 140 -2.52 -17.51 1.02
CA TYR A 140 -3.88 -17.99 0.73
C TYR A 140 -3.93 -18.87 -0.52
N LEU A 141 -3.30 -18.45 -1.60
CA LEU A 141 -3.31 -19.20 -2.87
C LEU A 141 -2.53 -20.53 -2.78
N ALA A 142 -1.50 -20.56 -1.96
CA ALA A 142 -0.65 -21.74 -1.80
C ALA A 142 -1.24 -22.82 -0.87
N GLN A 143 -2.29 -22.50 -0.10
CA GLN A 143 -3.07 -23.48 0.69
C GLN A 143 -2.20 -24.43 1.53
N GLY A 144 -1.25 -23.89 2.30
CA GLY A 144 -0.36 -24.67 3.19
C GLY A 144 0.97 -25.13 2.55
N ASP A 145 1.17 -24.93 1.27
CA ASP A 145 2.44 -25.22 0.59
C ASP A 145 3.38 -24.03 0.69
N LEU A 146 4.34 -24.08 1.62
CA LEU A 146 5.30 -23.00 1.84
C LEU A 146 6.14 -22.68 0.58
N SER A 147 6.55 -23.71 -0.17
CA SER A 147 7.37 -23.52 -1.37
C SER A 147 6.63 -22.69 -2.42
N LYS A 148 5.35 -23.02 -2.66
CA LYS A 148 4.49 -22.24 -3.55
C LYS A 148 4.18 -20.85 -3.01
N ALA A 149 3.98 -20.71 -1.69
CA ALA A 149 3.76 -19.40 -1.09
C ALA A 149 4.94 -18.46 -1.32
N MET A 150 6.17 -18.96 -1.19
CA MET A 150 7.40 -18.21 -1.45
C MET A 150 7.53 -17.84 -2.94
N GLU A 151 7.27 -18.78 -3.85
CA GLU A 151 7.28 -18.55 -5.29
C GLU A 151 6.25 -17.48 -5.69
N TYR A 152 5.00 -17.61 -5.24
CA TYR A 152 3.95 -16.62 -5.55
C TYR A 152 4.27 -15.26 -4.94
N ALA A 153 4.81 -15.21 -3.73
CA ALA A 153 5.20 -13.97 -3.10
C ALA A 153 6.31 -13.25 -3.90
N GLU A 154 7.28 -13.98 -4.41
CA GLU A 154 8.35 -13.43 -5.23
C GLU A 154 7.82 -12.89 -6.57
N MET A 155 7.01 -13.66 -7.29
CA MET A 155 6.38 -13.24 -8.55
C MET A 155 5.52 -11.98 -8.38
N LEU A 156 4.73 -11.93 -7.31
CA LEU A 156 3.81 -10.82 -7.04
C LEU A 156 4.57 -9.54 -6.64
N ILE A 157 5.56 -9.64 -5.76
CA ILE A 157 6.30 -8.46 -5.30
C ILE A 157 7.22 -7.91 -6.38
N ASN A 158 7.74 -8.76 -7.26
CA ASN A 158 8.50 -8.35 -8.44
C ASN A 158 7.61 -7.83 -9.58
N GLN A 159 6.28 -7.90 -9.43
CA GLN A 159 5.30 -7.50 -10.44
C GLN A 159 5.39 -8.33 -11.75
N GLU A 160 5.88 -9.56 -11.69
CA GLU A 160 5.91 -10.50 -12.81
C GLU A 160 4.52 -11.07 -13.11
N TYR A 161 3.68 -11.10 -12.08
CA TYR A 161 2.28 -11.53 -12.15
C TYR A 161 1.38 -10.58 -11.35
N GLN A 162 0.21 -10.28 -11.89
CA GLN A 162 -0.84 -9.49 -11.22
C GLN A 162 -2.13 -10.32 -11.16
N PRO A 163 -2.60 -10.73 -9.98
CA PRO A 163 -3.88 -11.43 -9.84
C PRO A 163 -5.04 -10.54 -10.29
N ALA A 164 -6.13 -11.16 -10.71
CA ALA A 164 -7.38 -10.44 -10.94
C ALA A 164 -7.80 -9.67 -9.67
N THR A 165 -8.45 -8.54 -9.85
CA THR A 165 -8.89 -7.66 -8.75
C THR A 165 -9.62 -8.41 -7.63
N PRO A 166 -10.59 -9.32 -7.89
CA PRO A 166 -11.28 -10.07 -6.84
C PRO A 166 -10.32 -10.92 -6.00
N THR A 167 -9.41 -11.63 -6.66
CA THR A 167 -8.40 -12.45 -5.99
C THR A 167 -7.50 -11.60 -5.12
N PHE A 168 -6.95 -10.50 -5.68
CA PHE A 168 -6.06 -9.63 -4.92
C PHE A 168 -6.76 -8.93 -3.74
N LEU A 169 -8.03 -8.59 -3.89
CA LEU A 169 -8.80 -7.90 -2.86
C LEU A 169 -9.19 -8.82 -1.71
N ASN A 170 -9.67 -10.04 -2.01
CA ASN A 170 -10.38 -10.88 -1.05
C ASN A 170 -9.56 -12.04 -0.46
N SER A 171 -8.51 -12.51 -1.15
CA SER A 171 -7.73 -13.67 -0.69
C SER A 171 -7.23 -13.50 0.74
N GLY A 172 -7.55 -14.47 1.58
CA GLY A 172 -7.14 -14.50 2.98
C GLY A 172 -7.89 -13.56 3.93
N LYS A 173 -8.82 -12.74 3.42
CA LYS A 173 -9.70 -11.94 4.27
C LYS A 173 -10.92 -12.76 4.66
N LYS A 174 -11.33 -12.70 5.93
CA LYS A 174 -12.54 -13.38 6.43
C LYS A 174 -13.79 -12.59 6.07
N ARG A 175 -13.72 -11.27 6.18
CA ARG A 175 -14.74 -10.34 5.69
C ARG A 175 -14.37 -9.92 4.27
N SER A 176 -14.60 -10.81 3.31
CA SER A 176 -14.55 -10.42 1.90
C SER A 176 -15.76 -9.51 1.65
N GLY A 177 -15.50 -8.26 1.23
CA GLY A 177 -16.58 -7.46 0.69
C GLY A 177 -17.23 -8.26 -0.43
N GLU A 178 -18.53 -8.42 -0.37
CA GLU A 178 -19.28 -8.99 -1.47
C GLU A 178 -18.94 -8.18 -2.71
N LEU A 179 -18.23 -8.81 -3.64
CA LEU A 179 -18.13 -8.26 -4.97
C LEU A 179 -19.46 -8.55 -5.65
N VAL A 180 -20.30 -7.56 -5.58
CA VAL A 180 -21.46 -7.46 -6.48
C VAL A 180 -20.94 -7.17 -7.89
#